data_f84f29e10f85952e331c1a5d1f549f76
#
_entry.id   f84f29e10f85952e331c1a5d1f549f76
#
_cell.length_a   1.000
_cell.length_b   1.000
_cell.length_c   1.000
_cell.angle_alpha   90.00
_cell.angle_beta   90.00
_cell.angle_gamma   90.00
#
_symmetry.space_group_name_H-M   'P 1'
#
loop_
_entity.id
_entity.type
_entity.pdbx_description
1 polymer ?
#
loop_
_entity_poly.entity_id
_entity_poly.type
_entity_poly.pdbx_seq_one_letter_code
_entity_poly.pdbx_strand_id
1 'polypeptide(L)'
;VEQKLRYLFRDDLFFCQEPFHSENEAIDFLAGQLEEKGMVSSEFKQLILERESISPSSYGNIAIPHPLERCAESSAIAVSIHPTPIRWGSNNVNIIFMLAIHPSDQMLFNDIFAFVTQIIANNHYLQTLITASSCQEFIDLLLSYLS
;
A
#
# COMPACT_ATOMS: atom_id res chain seq x y z
N VAL A 1 5.53 -12.03 -13.24
CA VAL A 1 5.46 -11.34 -11.94
C VAL A 1 5.36 -9.84 -12.14
N GLU A 2 6.23 -9.26 -12.96
CA GLU A 2 6.24 -7.81 -13.19
C GLU A 2 4.93 -7.31 -13.80
N GLN A 3 4.37 -8.00 -14.78
CA GLN A 3 3.12 -7.61 -15.42
C GLN A 3 1.94 -7.70 -14.44
N LYS A 4 1.94 -8.70 -13.58
CA LYS A 4 0.90 -8.86 -12.57
C LYS A 4 0.99 -7.78 -11.51
N LEU A 5 2.20 -7.41 -11.10
CA LEU A 5 2.39 -6.31 -10.15
C LEU A 5 1.91 -5.00 -10.76
N ARG A 6 2.22 -4.75 -12.04
CA ARG A 6 1.76 -3.55 -12.73
C ARG A 6 0.23 -3.48 -12.78
N TYR A 7 -0.42 -4.61 -12.94
CA TYR A 7 -1.89 -4.70 -12.98
C TYR A 7 -2.54 -4.28 -11.66
N LEU A 8 -1.86 -4.51 -10.54
CA LEU A 8 -2.41 -4.19 -9.21
C LEU A 8 -2.43 -2.69 -8.92
N PHE A 9 -1.56 -1.91 -9.58
CA PHE A 9 -1.48 -0.47 -9.37
C PHE A 9 -2.37 0.26 -10.37
N ARG A 10 -3.20 1.18 -9.88
CA ARG A 10 -4.16 1.91 -10.70
C ARG A 10 -3.98 3.41 -10.51
N ASP A 11 -4.14 4.18 -11.59
CA ASP A 11 -4.05 5.64 -11.54
C ASP A 11 -5.05 6.22 -10.55
N ASP A 12 -6.24 5.63 -10.46
CA ASP A 12 -7.30 6.13 -9.59
C ASP A 12 -7.16 5.66 -8.13
N LEU A 13 -6.10 4.94 -7.81
CA LEU A 13 -5.77 4.49 -6.46
C LEU A 13 -4.34 4.88 -6.08
N PHE A 14 -3.86 5.99 -6.62
CA PHE A 14 -2.55 6.54 -6.32
C PHE A 14 -2.71 7.96 -5.78
N PHE A 15 -2.20 8.23 -4.58
CA PHE A 15 -2.38 9.50 -3.88
C PHE A 15 -1.04 10.02 -3.40
N CYS A 16 -0.66 11.24 -3.78
CA CYS A 16 0.65 11.80 -3.42
C CYS A 16 0.59 13.13 -2.70
N GLN A 17 -0.61 13.64 -2.37
CA GLN A 17 -0.77 14.93 -1.72
C GLN A 17 -1.85 14.94 -0.64
N GLU A 18 -2.28 13.77 -0.17
CA GLU A 18 -3.33 13.68 0.85
C GLU A 18 -2.77 14.05 2.23
N PRO A 19 -3.39 14.99 2.94
CA PRO A 19 -2.87 15.48 4.21
C PRO A 19 -3.34 14.65 5.40
N PHE A 20 -2.95 13.40 5.48
CA PHE A 20 -3.30 12.56 6.63
C PHE A 20 -2.52 12.97 7.86
N HIS A 21 -3.21 13.05 9.00
CA HIS A 21 -2.59 13.37 10.27
C HIS A 21 -2.35 12.15 11.15
N SER A 22 -2.90 11.00 10.78
CA SER A 22 -2.77 9.77 11.56
C SER A 22 -2.95 8.55 10.68
N GLU A 23 -2.53 7.37 11.21
CA GLU A 23 -2.76 6.11 10.52
C GLU A 23 -4.25 5.81 10.35
N ASN A 24 -5.09 6.21 11.31
CA ASN A 24 -6.53 5.98 11.22
C ASN A 24 -7.17 6.79 10.08
N GLU A 25 -6.74 8.04 9.89
CA GLU A 25 -7.21 8.83 8.76
C GLU A 25 -6.78 8.21 7.43
N ALA A 26 -5.54 7.73 7.36
CA ALA A 26 -5.03 7.08 6.16
C ALA A 26 -5.82 5.81 5.83
N ILE A 27 -6.06 4.97 6.83
CA ILE A 27 -6.82 3.73 6.65
C ILE A 27 -8.25 4.04 6.21
N ASP A 28 -8.89 5.00 6.86
CA ASP A 28 -10.26 5.40 6.53
C ASP A 28 -10.36 5.85 5.07
N PHE A 29 -9.47 6.74 4.66
CA PHE A 29 -9.48 7.28 3.30
C PHE A 29 -9.20 6.20 2.26
N LEU A 30 -8.13 5.42 2.44
CA LEU A 30 -7.71 4.44 1.44
C LEU A 30 -8.70 3.28 1.32
N ALA A 31 -9.23 2.79 2.46
CA ALA A 31 -10.24 1.76 2.43
C ALA A 31 -11.52 2.26 1.76
N GLY A 32 -11.90 3.51 2.03
CA GLY A 32 -13.04 4.14 1.38
C GLY A 32 -12.88 4.24 -0.13
N GLN A 33 -11.69 4.55 -0.61
CA GLN A 33 -11.42 4.61 -2.05
C GLN A 33 -11.53 3.23 -2.71
N LEU A 34 -11.01 2.20 -2.05
CA LEU A 34 -11.13 0.83 -2.55
C LEU A 34 -12.58 0.37 -2.59
N GLU A 35 -13.36 0.72 -1.57
CA GLU A 35 -14.78 0.38 -1.52
C GLU A 35 -15.55 1.10 -2.63
N GLU A 36 -15.27 2.39 -2.83
CA GLU A 36 -15.91 3.20 -3.85
C GLU A 36 -15.67 2.66 -5.26
N LYS A 37 -14.50 2.06 -5.51
CA LYS A 37 -14.15 1.46 -6.78
C LYS A 37 -14.67 0.03 -6.94
N GLY A 38 -15.38 -0.49 -5.94
CA GLY A 38 -15.93 -1.84 -6.00
C GLY A 38 -14.91 -2.95 -5.79
N MET A 39 -13.73 -2.63 -5.27
CA MET A 39 -12.67 -3.62 -5.05
C MET A 39 -12.89 -4.42 -3.78
N VAL A 40 -13.58 -3.86 -2.81
CA VAL A 40 -13.81 -4.47 -1.49
C VAL A 40 -15.22 -4.16 -1.00
N SER A 41 -15.68 -4.94 0.00
CA SER A 41 -16.95 -4.69 0.66
C SER A 41 -16.83 -3.59 1.71
N SER A 42 -17.97 -3.18 2.27
CA SER A 42 -18.01 -2.17 3.34
C SER A 42 -17.34 -2.63 4.63
N GLU A 43 -17.07 -3.90 4.78
CA GLU A 43 -16.42 -4.46 5.97
C GLU A 43 -14.89 -4.34 5.93
N PHE A 44 -14.33 -3.98 4.79
CA PHE A 44 -12.88 -4.01 4.58
C PHE A 44 -12.10 -3.17 5.58
N LYS A 45 -12.58 -1.94 5.84
CA LYS A 45 -11.93 -1.05 6.82
C LYS A 45 -11.83 -1.71 8.19
N GLN A 46 -12.92 -2.29 8.65
CA GLN A 46 -12.96 -2.93 9.96
C GLN A 46 -12.00 -4.11 10.02
N LEU A 47 -11.92 -4.89 8.96
CA LEU A 47 -11.00 -6.03 8.88
C LEU A 47 -9.54 -5.58 8.93
N ILE A 48 -9.22 -4.45 8.31
CA ILE A 48 -7.87 -3.88 8.40
C ILE A 48 -7.58 -3.44 9.83
N LEU A 49 -8.52 -2.76 10.48
CA LEU A 49 -8.33 -2.28 11.84
C LEU A 49 -8.14 -3.45 12.82
N GLU A 50 -8.83 -4.55 12.62
CA GLU A 50 -8.66 -5.76 13.42
C GLU A 50 -7.24 -6.31 13.28
N ARG A 51 -6.71 -6.35 12.04
CA ARG A 51 -5.33 -6.80 11.79
C ARG A 51 -4.33 -5.86 12.45
N GLU A 52 -4.53 -4.54 12.31
CA GLU A 52 -3.62 -3.54 12.89
C GLU A 52 -3.60 -3.62 14.42
N SER A 53 -4.71 -4.01 15.05
CA SER A 53 -4.78 -4.13 16.50
C SER A 53 -3.88 -5.23 17.05
N ILE A 54 -3.49 -6.20 16.22
CA ILE A 54 -2.60 -7.29 16.62
C ILE A 54 -1.15 -6.77 16.66
N SER A 55 -0.73 -6.07 15.62
CA SER A 55 0.56 -5.40 15.55
C SER A 55 0.55 -4.45 14.36
N PRO A 56 1.28 -3.32 14.43
CA PRO A 56 1.33 -2.39 13.30
C PRO A 56 1.88 -3.05 12.04
N SER A 57 1.30 -2.70 10.90
CA SER A 57 1.77 -3.20 9.60
C SER A 57 2.85 -2.31 8.99
N SER A 58 3.53 -1.51 9.79
CA SER A 58 4.62 -0.65 9.33
C SER A 58 5.98 -1.32 9.53
N TYR A 59 6.84 -1.13 8.53
CA TYR A 59 8.20 -1.64 8.51
C TYR A 59 9.09 -0.53 8.00
N GLY A 60 9.92 0.04 8.89
CA GLY A 60 10.74 1.20 8.51
C GLY A 60 9.86 2.35 8.05
N ASN A 61 10.06 2.81 6.81
CA ASN A 61 9.34 3.96 6.25
C ASN A 61 8.09 3.56 5.46
N ILE A 62 7.69 2.31 5.51
CA ILE A 62 6.58 1.79 4.71
C ILE A 62 5.53 1.14 5.60
N ALA A 63 4.25 1.34 5.29
CA ALA A 63 3.15 0.61 5.91
C ALA A 63 2.45 -0.23 4.85
N ILE A 64 2.00 -1.42 5.23
CA ILE A 64 1.31 -2.35 4.33
C ILE A 64 0.02 -2.83 5.01
N PRO A 65 -0.96 -1.92 5.20
CA PRO A 65 -2.21 -2.32 5.83
C PRO A 65 -2.98 -3.32 4.96
N HIS A 66 -3.49 -4.37 5.58
CA HIS A 66 -4.24 -5.43 4.91
C HIS A 66 -5.03 -6.23 5.95
N PRO A 67 -6.11 -6.92 5.55
CA PRO A 67 -6.84 -7.79 6.47
C PRO A 67 -6.05 -9.06 6.77
N LEU A 68 -6.46 -9.80 7.81
CA LEU A 68 -5.85 -11.10 8.13
C LEU A 68 -5.99 -12.10 6.99
N GLU A 69 -7.13 -12.06 6.29
CA GLU A 69 -7.41 -12.98 5.18
C GLU A 69 -7.53 -12.24 3.86
N ARG A 70 -7.31 -12.95 2.76
CA ARG A 70 -7.51 -12.41 1.41
C ARG A 70 -9.00 -12.42 1.14
N CYS A 71 -9.61 -11.23 1.09
CA CYS A 71 -11.06 -11.11 1.02
C CYS A 71 -11.57 -10.06 0.02
N ALA A 72 -10.71 -9.53 -0.84
CA ALA A 72 -11.14 -8.52 -1.81
C ALA A 72 -11.98 -9.13 -2.93
N GLU A 73 -12.90 -8.33 -3.48
CA GLU A 73 -13.68 -8.69 -4.66
C GLU A 73 -12.77 -8.74 -5.89
N SER A 74 -11.82 -7.81 -5.96
CA SER A 74 -10.80 -7.75 -7.01
C SER A 74 -9.52 -7.26 -6.38
N SER A 75 -8.38 -7.76 -6.89
CA SER A 75 -7.09 -7.36 -6.34
C SER A 75 -6.65 -5.99 -6.84
N ALA A 76 -6.20 -5.15 -5.91
CA ALA A 76 -5.64 -3.83 -6.21
C ALA A 76 -4.79 -3.38 -5.03
N ILE A 77 -3.87 -2.45 -5.30
CA ILE A 77 -3.07 -1.80 -4.25
C ILE A 77 -3.34 -0.31 -4.31
N ALA A 78 -3.82 0.25 -3.18
CA ALA A 78 -3.95 1.69 -3.06
C ALA A 78 -2.64 2.22 -2.47
N VAL A 79 -2.03 3.20 -3.15
CA VAL A 79 -0.74 3.76 -2.76
C VAL A 79 -0.91 5.21 -2.32
N SER A 80 -0.27 5.56 -1.19
CA SER A 80 -0.23 6.93 -0.73
C SER A 80 1.20 7.30 -0.38
N ILE A 81 1.67 8.45 -0.89
CA ILE A 81 3.04 8.92 -0.69
C ILE A 81 3.03 10.19 0.15
N HIS A 82 3.89 10.23 1.17
CA HIS A 82 3.97 11.32 2.13
C HIS A 82 5.41 11.76 2.35
N PRO A 83 5.85 12.84 1.70
CA PRO A 83 7.20 13.39 1.96
C PRO A 83 7.36 13.78 3.44
N THR A 84 6.28 14.30 4.06
CA THR A 84 6.25 14.49 5.51
C THR A 84 5.65 13.22 6.11
N PRO A 85 6.45 12.43 6.86
CA PRO A 85 5.99 11.10 7.28
C PRO A 85 4.83 11.13 8.26
N ILE A 86 4.08 10.03 8.25
CA ILE A 86 2.94 9.81 9.14
C ILE A 86 3.37 8.81 10.20
N ARG A 87 3.06 9.10 11.46
CA ARG A 87 3.35 8.16 12.55
C ARG A 87 2.47 6.92 12.40
N TRP A 88 3.11 5.75 12.43
CA TRP A 88 2.43 4.47 12.28
C TRP A 88 3.07 3.47 13.23
N GLY A 89 2.40 3.19 14.35
CA GLY A 89 3.04 2.43 15.40
C GLY A 89 4.26 3.18 15.92
N SER A 90 5.41 2.53 15.92
CA SER A 90 6.69 3.13 16.32
C SER A 90 7.48 3.70 15.14
N ASN A 91 6.93 3.65 13.94
CA ASN A 91 7.62 4.07 12.72
C ASN A 91 7.08 5.39 12.18
N ASN A 92 7.89 6.04 11.34
CA ASN A 92 7.50 7.22 10.58
C ASN A 92 7.42 6.80 9.11
N VAL A 93 6.21 6.80 8.55
CA VAL A 93 5.92 6.17 7.26
C VAL A 93 5.79 7.21 6.16
N ASN A 94 6.51 6.98 5.05
CA ASN A 94 6.46 7.83 3.86
C ASN A 94 5.62 7.22 2.74
N ILE A 95 5.47 5.89 2.70
CA ILE A 95 4.70 5.22 1.65
C ILE A 95 3.76 4.21 2.29
N ILE A 96 2.49 4.26 1.89
CA ILE A 96 1.48 3.31 2.34
C ILE A 96 1.04 2.47 1.14
N PHE A 97 1.11 1.15 1.26
CA PHE A 97 0.57 0.19 0.30
C PHE A 97 -0.60 -0.52 0.96
N MET A 98 -1.83 -0.11 0.67
CA MET A 98 -2.98 -0.82 1.20
C MET A 98 -3.35 -1.95 0.25
N LEU A 99 -3.26 -3.17 0.73
CA LEU A 99 -3.43 -4.37 -0.10
C LEU A 99 -4.87 -4.88 -0.04
N ALA A 100 -5.54 -4.85 -1.17
CA ALA A 100 -6.82 -5.50 -1.37
C ALA A 100 -6.56 -6.68 -2.30
N ILE A 101 -6.56 -7.91 -1.77
CA ILE A 101 -6.15 -9.08 -2.53
C ILE A 101 -7.27 -10.12 -2.55
N HIS A 102 -7.65 -10.54 -3.75
CA HIS A 102 -8.62 -11.61 -3.94
C HIS A 102 -8.00 -12.93 -3.47
N PRO A 103 -8.80 -13.86 -2.91
CA PRO A 103 -8.27 -15.14 -2.42
C PRO A 103 -7.47 -15.93 -3.45
N SER A 104 -7.79 -15.81 -4.74
CA SER A 104 -7.07 -16.52 -5.80
C SER A 104 -5.66 -15.96 -6.05
N ASP A 105 -5.32 -14.79 -5.48
CA ASP A 105 -4.05 -14.11 -5.72
C ASP A 105 -3.09 -14.18 -4.52
N GLN A 106 -3.16 -15.27 -3.74
CA GLN A 106 -2.28 -15.44 -2.58
C GLN A 106 -0.79 -15.35 -2.94
N MET A 107 -0.41 -15.87 -4.10
CA MET A 107 0.98 -15.81 -4.55
C MET A 107 1.44 -14.38 -4.77
N LEU A 108 0.56 -13.52 -5.33
CA LEU A 108 0.89 -12.11 -5.50
C LEU A 108 1.07 -11.41 -4.15
N PHE A 109 0.25 -11.78 -3.18
CA PHE A 109 0.38 -11.22 -1.83
C PHE A 109 1.78 -11.52 -1.26
N ASN A 110 2.25 -12.75 -1.41
CA ASN A 110 3.58 -13.14 -0.95
C ASN A 110 4.68 -12.39 -1.68
N ASP A 111 4.54 -12.22 -3.00
CA ASP A 111 5.50 -11.50 -3.83
C ASP A 111 5.61 -10.02 -3.43
N ILE A 112 4.48 -9.40 -3.07
CA ILE A 112 4.46 -8.00 -2.63
C ILE A 112 5.31 -7.83 -1.38
N PHE A 113 5.17 -8.72 -0.40
CA PHE A 113 5.97 -8.63 0.81
C PHE A 113 7.46 -8.80 0.53
N ALA A 114 7.80 -9.65 -0.43
CA ALA A 114 9.20 -9.86 -0.81
C ALA A 114 9.83 -8.58 -1.38
N PHE A 115 9.14 -7.90 -2.31
CA PHE A 115 9.73 -6.69 -2.88
C PHE A 115 9.71 -5.51 -1.92
N VAL A 116 8.72 -5.40 -1.04
CA VAL A 116 8.69 -4.33 -0.04
C VAL A 116 9.91 -4.43 0.88
N THR A 117 10.31 -5.65 1.23
CA THR A 117 11.52 -5.86 2.03
C THR A 117 12.75 -5.26 1.33
N GLN A 118 12.84 -5.39 0.02
CA GLN A 118 13.96 -4.82 -0.75
C GLN A 118 13.94 -3.29 -0.72
N ILE A 119 12.75 -2.69 -0.78
CA ILE A 119 12.62 -1.22 -0.71
C ILE A 119 13.09 -0.72 0.65
N ILE A 120 12.68 -1.36 1.72
CA ILE A 120 13.04 -0.96 3.09
C ILE A 120 14.55 -1.02 3.27
N ALA A 121 15.22 -1.98 2.65
CA ALA A 121 16.65 -2.17 2.78
C ALA A 121 17.46 -1.11 2.05
N ASN A 122 16.85 -0.31 1.19
CA ASN A 122 17.55 0.69 0.37
C ASN A 122 16.94 2.08 0.52
N ASN A 123 17.48 2.87 1.45
CA ASN A 123 16.96 4.20 1.73
C ASN A 123 17.05 5.16 0.53
N HIS A 124 18.10 5.06 -0.28
CA HIS A 124 18.23 5.91 -1.45
C HIS A 124 17.09 5.67 -2.44
N TYR A 125 16.75 4.42 -2.65
CA TYR A 125 15.64 4.04 -3.53
C TYR A 125 14.31 4.55 -2.98
N LEU A 126 14.10 4.42 -1.66
CA LEU A 126 12.90 4.95 -1.01
C LEU A 126 12.76 6.44 -1.26
N GLN A 127 13.86 7.21 -1.10
CA GLN A 127 13.84 8.65 -1.33
C GLN A 127 13.49 9.00 -2.77
N THR A 128 13.90 8.18 -3.71
CA THR A 128 13.54 8.36 -5.12
C THR A 128 12.03 8.10 -5.34
N LEU A 129 11.50 7.05 -4.73
CA LEU A 129 10.09 6.70 -4.87
C LEU A 129 9.16 7.81 -4.36
N ILE A 130 9.50 8.46 -3.26
CA ILE A 130 8.62 9.48 -2.68
C ILE A 130 8.60 10.78 -3.50
N THR A 131 9.44 10.91 -4.52
CA THR A 131 9.39 12.05 -5.43
C THR A 131 8.39 11.86 -6.58
N ALA A 132 7.82 10.66 -6.72
CA ALA A 132 6.89 10.37 -7.81
C ALA A 132 5.63 11.23 -7.69
N SER A 133 5.19 11.80 -8.80
CA SER A 133 4.00 12.65 -8.86
C SER A 133 2.85 12.02 -9.63
N SER A 134 3.05 10.83 -10.20
CA SER A 134 2.01 10.09 -10.91
C SER A 134 2.17 8.60 -10.66
N CYS A 135 1.09 7.86 -10.86
CA CYS A 135 1.11 6.40 -10.72
C CYS A 135 2.09 5.77 -11.70
N GLN A 136 2.09 6.24 -12.95
CA GLN A 136 2.99 5.69 -13.97
C GLN A 136 4.46 5.91 -13.59
N GLU A 137 4.81 7.10 -13.12
CA GLU A 137 6.17 7.38 -12.67
C GLU A 137 6.56 6.50 -11.48
N PHE A 138 5.65 6.34 -10.52
CA PHE A 138 5.89 5.50 -9.36
C PHE A 138 6.13 4.05 -9.76
N ILE A 139 5.28 3.52 -10.63
CA ILE A 139 5.40 2.13 -11.09
C ILE A 139 6.70 1.93 -11.87
N ASP A 140 7.05 2.88 -12.74
CA ASP A 140 8.28 2.76 -13.52
C ASP A 140 9.51 2.73 -12.62
N LEU A 141 9.55 3.60 -11.60
CA LEU A 141 10.62 3.60 -10.61
C LEU A 141 10.65 2.28 -9.83
N LEU A 142 9.48 1.82 -9.42
CA LEU A 142 9.36 0.60 -8.63
C LEU A 142 9.87 -0.62 -9.41
N LEU A 143 9.42 -0.76 -10.66
CA LEU A 143 9.78 -1.91 -11.47
C LEU A 143 11.23 -1.87 -11.95
N SER A 144 11.81 -0.67 -12.10
CA SER A 144 13.22 -0.56 -12.51
C SER A 144 14.15 -1.13 -11.43
N TYR A 145 13.75 -1.06 -10.17
CA TYR A 145 14.54 -1.61 -9.07
C TYR A 145 14.45 -3.14 -9.04
N LEU A 146 13.31 -3.68 -9.45
CA LEU A 146 13.07 -5.13 -9.39
C LEU A 146 13.65 -5.88 -10.59
N SER A 147 14.02 -5.18 -11.65
CA SER A 147 14.53 -5.80 -12.87
C SER A 147 16.04 -6.05 -12.86
#